data_cb85843c8d567c80e5cfbfe0a72886bc
#
_entry.id   cb85843c8d567c80e5cfbfe0a72886bc
#
_cell.length_a   1.000
_cell.length_b   1.000
_cell.length_c   1.000
_cell.angle_alpha   90.00
_cell.angle_beta   90.00
_cell.angle_gamma   90.00
#
_symmetry.space_group_name_H-M   'P 1'
#
loop_
_entity.id
_entity.type
_entity.pdbx_description
1 polymer ?
#
loop_
_entity_poly.entity_id
_entity_poly.type
_entity_poly.pdbx_seq_one_letter_code
_entity_poly.pdbx_strand_id
1 'polypeptide(L)'
;MKKELPHFAVGSDYGGSQDWCTELWMNIGGCAAVAACDSSIFFMLHKGRRELYPYALADISRKDYVDFTDIMKPYLYPREGGVDRLDLYTDGFGRFLRDRGENAISMSPWPGEHDMSETKDTVKKQIDDGWLIPVLTLQHMHPSMREYVWHWYLLNGYDEQGERFFVKAVTFGAWQWLDFGVLWNTGFDRKGGLVLYGIS
;
A
#
# COMPACT_ATOMS: atom_id res chain seq x y z
N MET A 1 -5.59 12.32 -18.68
CA MET A 1 -5.17 10.91 -18.99
C MET A 1 -5.45 10.08 -17.75
N LYS A 2 -6.05 8.89 -17.92
CA LYS A 2 -6.40 8.02 -16.78
C LYS A 2 -5.79 6.64 -16.96
N LYS A 3 -5.22 6.08 -15.91
CA LYS A 3 -4.74 4.71 -15.86
C LYS A 3 -5.04 4.08 -14.49
N GLU A 4 -5.51 2.85 -14.50
CA GLU A 4 -5.78 2.04 -13.32
C GLU A 4 -5.13 0.68 -13.51
N LEU A 5 -4.43 0.21 -12.49
CA LEU A 5 -3.96 -1.16 -12.46
C LEU A 5 -5.11 -2.10 -12.09
N PRO A 6 -5.13 -3.33 -12.64
CA PRO A 6 -6.08 -4.33 -12.15
C PRO A 6 -5.83 -4.58 -10.67
N HIS A 7 -6.89 -4.91 -9.95
CA HIS A 7 -6.82 -5.29 -8.55
C HIS A 7 -7.62 -6.57 -8.34
N PHE A 8 -7.56 -7.13 -7.15
CA PHE A 8 -8.27 -8.36 -6.81
C PHE A 8 -9.40 -8.07 -5.83
N ALA A 9 -10.32 -9.01 -5.72
CA ALA A 9 -11.38 -8.99 -4.74
C ALA A 9 -11.08 -9.98 -3.60
N VAL A 10 -11.51 -9.63 -2.38
CA VAL A 10 -11.58 -10.53 -1.24
C VAL A 10 -13.07 -10.68 -0.89
N GLY A 11 -13.67 -11.79 -1.31
CA GLY A 11 -15.12 -11.90 -1.35
C GLY A 11 -15.72 -10.84 -2.28
N SER A 12 -16.52 -9.90 -1.72
CA SER A 12 -17.11 -8.78 -2.48
C SER A 12 -16.32 -7.47 -2.35
N ASP A 13 -15.26 -7.43 -1.55
CA ASP A 13 -14.50 -6.22 -1.23
C ASP A 13 -13.33 -6.02 -2.20
N TYR A 14 -12.86 -4.79 -2.34
CA TYR A 14 -11.77 -4.41 -3.23
C TYR A 14 -10.44 -4.38 -2.48
N GLY A 15 -9.69 -5.48 -2.51
CA GLY A 15 -8.49 -5.69 -1.69
C GLY A 15 -8.84 -6.04 -0.25
N GLY A 16 -7.86 -5.91 0.64
CA GLY A 16 -7.97 -6.28 2.04
C GLY A 16 -8.38 -5.18 3.00
N SER A 17 -8.71 -5.57 4.23
CA SER A 17 -9.00 -4.64 5.33
C SER A 17 -8.44 -5.16 6.66
N GLN A 18 -7.79 -4.27 7.43
CA GLN A 18 -7.38 -4.58 8.80
C GLN A 18 -8.57 -4.78 9.75
N ASP A 19 -9.74 -4.22 9.42
CA ASP A 19 -10.97 -4.34 10.23
C ASP A 19 -11.47 -5.79 10.34
N TRP A 20 -11.02 -6.67 9.43
CA TRP A 20 -11.35 -8.09 9.49
C TRP A 20 -10.47 -8.89 10.47
N CYS A 21 -9.34 -8.32 10.88
CA CYS A 21 -8.44 -8.98 11.83
C CYS A 21 -9.11 -9.06 13.22
N THR A 22 -9.11 -10.26 13.80
CA THR A 22 -9.69 -10.51 15.12
C THR A 22 -8.72 -10.21 16.26
N GLU A 23 -7.44 -10.20 15.97
CA GLU A 23 -6.40 -9.82 16.93
C GLU A 23 -6.35 -8.30 17.06
N LEU A 24 -6.43 -7.80 18.29
CA LEU A 24 -6.62 -6.39 18.59
C LEU A 24 -5.57 -5.47 17.95
N TRP A 25 -4.28 -5.84 18.05
CA TRP A 25 -3.21 -4.99 17.51
C TRP A 25 -3.20 -4.96 15.98
N MET A 26 -3.56 -6.08 15.33
CA MET A 26 -3.73 -6.12 13.88
C MET A 26 -4.95 -5.34 13.42
N ASN A 27 -6.04 -5.37 14.18
CA ASN A 27 -7.24 -4.59 13.88
C ASN A 27 -6.97 -3.08 13.97
N ILE A 28 -6.22 -2.63 15.00
CA ILE A 28 -5.96 -1.20 15.23
C ILE A 28 -4.81 -0.66 14.37
N GLY A 29 -3.73 -1.45 14.19
CA GLY A 29 -2.46 -0.97 13.61
C GLY A 29 -1.89 -1.85 12.51
N GLY A 30 -2.67 -2.79 11.96
CA GLY A 30 -2.21 -3.75 10.93
C GLY A 30 -2.15 -3.22 9.50
N CYS A 31 -2.37 -1.93 9.27
CA CYS A 31 -2.45 -1.34 7.93
C CYS A 31 -1.20 -1.60 7.06
N ALA A 32 0.00 -1.56 7.64
CA ALA A 32 1.24 -1.88 6.93
C ALA A 32 1.29 -3.34 6.49
N ALA A 33 0.88 -4.26 7.37
CA ALA A 33 0.81 -5.70 7.03
C ALA A 33 -0.24 -5.95 5.95
N VAL A 34 -1.40 -5.29 6.01
CA VAL A 34 -2.45 -5.36 4.98
C VAL A 34 -1.94 -4.84 3.63
N ALA A 35 -1.26 -3.68 3.59
CA ALA A 35 -0.68 -3.14 2.36
C ALA A 35 0.36 -4.10 1.75
N ALA A 36 1.15 -4.80 2.58
CA ALA A 36 2.11 -5.81 2.13
C ALA A 36 1.42 -7.10 1.64
N CYS A 37 0.33 -7.52 2.29
CA CYS A 37 -0.50 -8.65 1.84
C CYS A 37 -1.11 -8.36 0.47
N ASP A 38 -1.72 -7.20 0.29
CA ASP A 38 -2.28 -6.77 -1.00
C ASP A 38 -1.20 -6.71 -2.09
N SER A 39 -0.03 -6.17 -1.76
CA SER A 39 1.11 -6.14 -2.69
C SER A 39 1.57 -7.55 -3.08
N SER A 40 1.63 -8.48 -2.13
CA SER A 40 2.02 -9.88 -2.38
C SER A 40 1.07 -10.59 -3.33
N ILE A 41 -0.24 -10.44 -3.10
CA ILE A 41 -1.29 -11.01 -3.96
C ILE A 41 -1.21 -10.39 -5.35
N PHE A 42 -1.06 -9.08 -5.44
CA PHE A 42 -0.89 -8.37 -6.70
C PHE A 42 0.35 -8.86 -7.49
N PHE A 43 1.47 -9.07 -6.82
CA PHE A 43 2.68 -9.58 -7.47
C PHE A 43 2.50 -10.98 -8.04
N MET A 44 1.76 -11.85 -7.36
CA MET A 44 1.42 -13.17 -7.90
C MET A 44 0.50 -13.08 -9.11
N LEU A 45 -0.52 -12.24 -9.06
CA LEU A 45 -1.52 -12.11 -10.13
C LEU A 45 -0.96 -11.41 -11.38
N HIS A 46 -0.08 -10.40 -11.21
CA HIS A 46 0.25 -9.45 -12.27
C HIS A 46 1.74 -9.30 -12.56
N LYS A 47 2.63 -9.84 -11.70
CA LYS A 47 4.10 -9.76 -11.89
C LYS A 47 4.76 -11.12 -12.05
N GLY A 48 3.97 -12.18 -12.22
CA GLY A 48 4.47 -13.54 -12.42
C GLY A 48 5.26 -14.09 -11.22
N ARG A 49 5.08 -13.51 -10.02
CA ARG A 49 5.72 -13.99 -8.80
C ARG A 49 4.95 -15.17 -8.23
N ARG A 50 5.62 -16.07 -7.50
CA ARG A 50 5.02 -17.30 -6.97
C ARG A 50 5.28 -17.40 -5.48
N GLU A 51 4.41 -18.15 -4.80
CA GLU A 51 4.58 -18.55 -3.39
C GLU A 51 4.55 -17.40 -2.36
N LEU A 52 4.12 -16.19 -2.75
CA LEU A 52 3.97 -15.08 -1.82
C LEU A 52 2.67 -15.16 -1.00
N TYR A 53 1.61 -15.71 -1.60
CA TYR A 53 0.31 -15.95 -0.95
C TYR A 53 0.02 -17.46 -0.95
N PRO A 54 -0.21 -18.09 0.22
CA PRO A 54 -0.23 -19.55 0.33
C PRO A 54 -1.58 -20.21 0.00
N TYR A 55 -2.60 -19.41 -0.32
CA TYR A 55 -3.95 -19.90 -0.58
C TYR A 55 -4.35 -19.74 -2.06
N ALA A 56 -5.56 -20.17 -2.42
CA ALA A 56 -6.07 -20.07 -3.79
C ALA A 56 -6.33 -18.60 -4.18
N LEU A 57 -5.85 -18.21 -5.37
CA LEU A 57 -6.03 -16.86 -5.90
C LEU A 57 -7.37 -16.68 -6.65
N ALA A 58 -8.03 -17.77 -7.05
CA ALA A 58 -9.23 -17.71 -7.88
C ALA A 58 -10.46 -17.19 -7.09
N ASP A 59 -10.50 -17.42 -5.78
CA ASP A 59 -11.58 -16.98 -4.89
C ASP A 59 -10.99 -16.75 -3.50
N ILE A 60 -10.52 -15.53 -3.26
CA ILE A 60 -9.88 -15.16 -2.00
C ILE A 60 -10.96 -14.91 -0.95
N SER A 61 -11.08 -15.80 0.01
CA SER A 61 -11.99 -15.61 1.13
C SER A 61 -11.43 -14.62 2.17
N ARG A 62 -12.32 -13.94 2.92
CA ARG A 62 -11.87 -13.10 4.05
C ARG A 62 -11.08 -13.90 5.08
N LYS A 63 -11.46 -15.18 5.30
CA LYS A 63 -10.75 -16.05 6.23
C LYS A 63 -9.31 -16.28 5.78
N ASP A 64 -9.08 -16.69 4.54
CA ASP A 64 -7.74 -16.92 4.00
C ASP A 64 -6.91 -15.63 3.99
N TYR A 65 -7.57 -14.50 3.73
CA TYR A 65 -6.92 -13.20 3.78
C TYR A 65 -6.46 -12.84 5.21
N VAL A 66 -7.31 -13.03 6.22
CA VAL A 66 -6.96 -12.81 7.64
C VAL A 66 -5.85 -13.76 8.08
N ASP A 67 -5.93 -15.05 7.75
CA ASP A 67 -4.87 -16.01 8.01
C ASP A 67 -3.54 -15.58 7.35
N PHE A 68 -3.60 -14.95 6.17
CA PHE A 68 -2.41 -14.38 5.52
C PHE A 68 -1.87 -13.14 6.25
N THR A 69 -2.72 -12.29 6.81
CA THR A 69 -2.24 -11.17 7.64
C THR A 69 -1.52 -11.66 8.90
N ASP A 70 -1.92 -12.80 9.47
CA ASP A 70 -1.22 -13.42 10.60
C ASP A 70 0.18 -13.93 10.19
N ILE A 71 0.34 -14.41 8.96
CA ILE A 71 1.65 -14.77 8.39
C ILE A 71 2.52 -13.53 8.18
N MET A 72 1.94 -12.41 7.74
CA MET A 72 2.66 -11.14 7.53
C MET A 72 3.02 -10.43 8.83
N LYS A 73 2.22 -10.59 9.88
CA LYS A 73 2.35 -9.92 11.17
C LYS A 73 3.76 -9.93 11.78
N PRO A 74 4.55 -11.02 11.80
CA PRO A 74 5.91 -11.02 12.36
C PRO A 74 6.89 -10.09 11.63
N TYR A 75 6.62 -9.77 10.39
CA TYR A 75 7.45 -8.91 9.55
C TYR A 75 7.10 -7.44 9.69
N LEU A 76 5.81 -7.13 9.83
CA LEU A 76 5.27 -5.78 9.94
C LEU A 76 4.38 -5.65 11.18
N TYR A 77 4.92 -6.06 12.32
CA TYR A 77 4.19 -6.09 13.59
C TYR A 77 3.68 -4.69 13.96
N PRO A 78 2.37 -4.55 14.24
CA PRO A 78 1.83 -3.31 14.77
C PRO A 78 2.40 -3.07 16.17
N ARG A 79 3.15 -1.97 16.32
CA ARG A 79 3.80 -1.54 17.56
C ARG A 79 3.14 -0.26 18.07
N GLU A 80 3.48 0.15 19.29
CA GLU A 80 3.09 1.48 19.75
C GLU A 80 3.60 2.54 18.76
N GLY A 81 2.69 3.40 18.26
CA GLY A 81 2.95 4.33 17.17
C GLY A 81 2.86 3.75 15.75
N GLY A 82 2.58 2.44 15.60
CA GLY A 82 2.44 1.78 14.29
C GLY A 82 3.76 1.56 13.55
N VAL A 83 3.67 1.18 12.28
CA VAL A 83 4.80 1.19 11.33
C VAL A 83 4.89 2.59 10.74
N ASP A 84 5.54 3.51 11.43
CA ASP A 84 5.50 4.96 11.21
C ASP A 84 6.66 5.51 10.38
N ARG A 85 7.44 4.63 9.73
CA ARG A 85 8.55 4.99 8.85
C ARG A 85 8.63 4.05 7.65
N LEU A 86 9.13 4.58 6.53
CA LEU A 86 9.27 3.84 5.28
C LEU A 86 10.27 2.69 5.39
N ASP A 87 11.37 2.88 6.11
CA ASP A 87 12.40 1.85 6.32
C ASP A 87 11.86 0.64 7.11
N LEU A 88 10.97 0.85 8.09
CA LEU A 88 10.33 -0.24 8.81
C LEU A 88 9.49 -1.13 7.88
N TYR A 89 8.81 -0.51 6.90
CA TYR A 89 8.04 -1.23 5.90
C TYR A 89 8.96 -1.99 4.93
N THR A 90 9.96 -1.30 4.35
CA THR A 90 10.87 -1.92 3.37
C THR A 90 11.69 -3.04 3.98
N ASP A 91 12.17 -2.88 5.21
CA ASP A 91 12.92 -3.92 5.93
C ASP A 91 12.04 -5.11 6.28
N GLY A 92 10.84 -4.84 6.82
CA GLY A 92 9.90 -5.88 7.24
C GLY A 92 9.40 -6.68 6.04
N PHE A 93 8.82 -6.00 5.05
CA PHE A 93 8.31 -6.66 3.86
C PHE A 93 9.44 -7.30 3.02
N GLY A 94 10.62 -6.68 2.96
CA GLY A 94 11.79 -7.27 2.31
C GLY A 94 12.25 -8.57 2.95
N ARG A 95 12.18 -8.71 4.28
CA ARG A 95 12.43 -10.00 4.95
C ARG A 95 11.40 -11.05 4.55
N PHE A 96 10.11 -10.70 4.55
CA PHE A 96 9.06 -11.61 4.10
C PHE A 96 9.32 -12.11 2.67
N LEU A 97 9.61 -11.21 1.73
CA LEU A 97 9.90 -11.58 0.34
C LEU A 97 11.08 -12.56 0.26
N ARG A 98 12.19 -12.26 0.92
CA ARG A 98 13.37 -13.16 0.96
C ARG A 98 13.06 -14.52 1.57
N ASP A 99 12.32 -14.57 2.66
CA ASP A 99 11.93 -15.82 3.32
C ASP A 99 11.01 -16.69 2.43
N ARG A 100 10.32 -16.05 1.47
CA ARG A 100 9.54 -16.71 0.42
C ARG A 100 10.32 -16.97 -0.88
N GLY A 101 11.64 -16.74 -0.86
CA GLY A 101 12.50 -16.94 -2.03
C GLY A 101 12.39 -15.89 -3.12
N GLU A 102 11.66 -14.78 -2.86
CA GLU A 102 11.53 -13.67 -3.80
C GLU A 102 12.65 -12.64 -3.57
N ASN A 103 13.63 -12.63 -4.47
CA ASN A 103 14.81 -11.77 -4.38
C ASN A 103 14.90 -10.73 -5.51
N ALA A 104 13.99 -10.79 -6.47
CA ALA A 104 14.03 -9.87 -7.60
C ALA A 104 13.22 -8.59 -7.37
N ILE A 105 12.29 -8.58 -6.42
CA ILE A 105 11.52 -7.37 -6.09
C ILE A 105 12.38 -6.47 -5.23
N SER A 106 12.64 -5.26 -5.73
CA SER A 106 13.30 -4.18 -5.00
C SER A 106 12.29 -3.17 -4.44
N MET A 107 12.66 -2.50 -3.37
CA MET A 107 11.88 -1.45 -2.74
C MET A 107 12.77 -0.24 -2.44
N SER A 108 12.31 0.94 -2.84
CA SER A 108 13.01 2.21 -2.58
C SER A 108 12.08 3.16 -1.82
N PRO A 109 12.46 3.63 -0.63
CA PRO A 109 11.74 4.69 0.06
C PRO A 109 11.73 5.98 -0.77
N TRP A 110 10.60 6.66 -0.79
CA TRP A 110 10.40 7.98 -1.39
C TRP A 110 9.78 8.89 -0.33
N PRO A 111 10.60 9.58 0.47
CA PRO A 111 10.16 10.42 1.58
C PRO A 111 9.20 11.55 1.16
N GLY A 112 8.31 11.94 2.05
CA GLY A 112 7.29 12.96 1.81
C GLY A 112 7.82 14.38 1.66
N GLU A 113 9.11 14.59 1.85
CA GLU A 113 9.83 15.86 1.66
C GLU A 113 10.15 16.16 0.19
N HIS A 114 10.05 15.18 -0.71
CA HIS A 114 10.22 15.39 -2.15
C HIS A 114 9.21 16.39 -2.71
N ASP A 115 9.63 17.12 -3.73
CA ASP A 115 8.76 18.07 -4.44
C ASP A 115 7.51 17.39 -5.02
N MET A 116 6.38 18.11 -5.00
CA MET A 116 5.10 17.59 -5.45
C MET A 116 5.12 17.25 -6.96
N SER A 117 5.76 18.07 -7.80
CA SER A 117 5.82 17.83 -9.24
C SER A 117 6.65 16.60 -9.55
N GLU A 118 7.81 16.46 -8.91
CA GLU A 118 8.68 15.30 -9.02
C GLU A 118 7.96 14.02 -8.55
N THR A 119 7.24 14.11 -7.43
CA THR A 119 6.49 12.98 -6.91
C THR A 119 5.30 12.60 -7.79
N LYS A 120 4.60 13.57 -8.37
CA LYS A 120 3.55 13.32 -9.37
C LYS A 120 4.10 12.50 -10.55
N ASP A 121 5.24 12.91 -11.11
CA ASP A 121 5.86 12.21 -12.23
C ASP A 121 6.32 10.80 -11.84
N THR A 122 6.83 10.65 -10.62
CA THR A 122 7.22 9.36 -10.04
C THR A 122 6.02 8.43 -9.88
N VAL A 123 4.91 8.92 -9.35
CA VAL A 123 3.65 8.16 -9.22
C VAL A 123 3.13 7.72 -10.59
N LYS A 124 3.12 8.63 -11.58
CA LYS A 124 2.74 8.30 -12.96
C LYS A 124 3.59 7.18 -13.50
N LYS A 125 4.93 7.33 -13.42
CA LYS A 125 5.87 6.34 -13.91
C LYS A 125 5.66 4.97 -13.24
N GLN A 126 5.50 4.92 -11.93
CA GLN A 126 5.27 3.66 -11.18
C GLN A 126 4.01 2.94 -11.69
N ILE A 127 2.89 3.66 -11.81
CA ILE A 127 1.63 3.10 -12.31
C ILE A 127 1.77 2.70 -13.79
N ASP A 128 2.51 3.47 -14.61
CA ASP A 128 2.75 3.17 -16.01
C ASP A 128 3.61 1.92 -16.19
N ASP A 129 4.57 1.70 -15.31
CA ASP A 129 5.38 0.48 -15.25
C ASP A 129 4.62 -0.72 -14.61
N GLY A 130 3.38 -0.49 -14.20
CA GLY A 130 2.49 -1.51 -13.66
C GLY A 130 2.76 -1.87 -12.20
N TRP A 131 3.25 -0.95 -11.37
CA TRP A 131 3.50 -1.15 -9.95
C TRP A 131 2.50 -0.44 -9.08
N LEU A 132 2.00 -1.13 -8.05
CA LEU A 132 1.32 -0.50 -6.91
C LEU A 132 2.30 0.39 -6.13
N ILE A 133 1.76 1.33 -5.38
CA ILE A 133 2.58 2.23 -4.55
C ILE A 133 2.04 2.23 -3.12
N PRO A 134 2.72 1.60 -2.15
CA PRO A 134 2.41 1.80 -0.75
C PRO A 134 2.67 3.24 -0.33
N VAL A 135 1.71 3.80 0.39
CA VAL A 135 1.75 5.17 0.91
C VAL A 135 1.61 5.14 2.42
N LEU A 136 2.46 5.89 3.10
CA LEU A 136 2.31 6.23 4.50
C LEU A 136 1.90 7.69 4.62
N THR A 137 0.76 7.95 5.22
CA THR A 137 0.39 9.29 5.71
C THR A 137 0.47 9.30 7.22
N LEU A 138 1.29 10.19 7.80
CA LEU A 138 1.40 10.35 9.25
C LEU A 138 0.33 11.31 9.77
N GLN A 139 0.55 12.60 9.65
CA GLN A 139 -0.39 13.65 10.06
C GLN A 139 -0.86 14.44 8.84
N HIS A 140 -2.06 14.98 8.92
CA HIS A 140 -2.63 15.76 7.83
C HIS A 140 -3.59 16.83 8.33
N MET A 141 -3.44 18.09 7.83
CA MET A 141 -4.32 19.20 8.23
C MET A 141 -5.67 19.19 7.51
N HIS A 142 -5.72 18.65 6.28
CA HIS A 142 -6.94 18.69 5.47
C HIS A 142 -7.98 17.68 5.97
N PRO A 143 -9.25 18.09 6.23
CA PRO A 143 -10.27 17.21 6.82
C PRO A 143 -10.61 15.97 5.99
N SER A 144 -10.51 16.04 4.66
CA SER A 144 -10.80 14.88 3.77
C SER A 144 -9.78 13.74 3.92
N MET A 145 -8.63 14.02 4.53
CA MET A 145 -7.58 13.02 4.75
C MET A 145 -7.63 12.37 6.13
N ARG A 146 -8.68 12.63 6.91
CA ARG A 146 -8.79 12.17 8.31
C ARG A 146 -8.68 10.65 8.45
N GLU A 147 -9.27 9.89 7.52
CA GLU A 147 -9.25 8.42 7.53
C GLU A 147 -7.90 7.82 7.08
N TYR A 148 -7.03 8.66 6.50
CA TYR A 148 -5.71 8.27 6.02
C TYR A 148 -4.59 8.65 7.00
N VAL A 149 -4.88 9.30 8.12
CA VAL A 149 -3.88 9.72 9.12
C VAL A 149 -3.37 8.52 9.91
N TRP A 150 -2.04 8.45 10.11
CA TRP A 150 -1.33 7.31 10.72
C TRP A 150 -1.65 5.99 10.02
N HIS A 151 -1.70 6.01 8.68
CA HIS A 151 -2.23 4.91 7.91
C HIS A 151 -1.36 4.57 6.69
N TRP A 152 -1.26 3.25 6.43
CA TRP A 152 -0.73 2.68 5.19
C TRP A 152 -1.86 2.29 4.27
N TYR A 153 -1.74 2.64 3.00
CA TYR A 153 -2.66 2.27 1.93
C TYR A 153 -1.92 2.16 0.60
N LEU A 154 -2.58 1.71 -0.45
CA LEU A 154 -1.97 1.54 -1.77
C LEU A 154 -2.54 2.56 -2.75
N LEU A 155 -1.70 3.01 -3.69
CA LEU A 155 -2.18 3.64 -4.92
C LEU A 155 -2.11 2.62 -6.04
N ASN A 156 -3.20 2.49 -6.81
CA ASN A 156 -3.26 1.60 -7.96
C ASN A 156 -3.75 2.29 -9.25
N GLY A 157 -3.80 3.61 -9.28
CA GLY A 157 -4.19 4.35 -10.45
C GLY A 157 -3.97 5.85 -10.31
N TYR A 158 -4.00 6.54 -11.45
CA TYR A 158 -4.05 8.00 -11.52
C TYR A 158 -5.05 8.48 -12.57
N ASP A 159 -5.53 9.71 -12.41
CA ASP A 159 -6.33 10.42 -13.40
C ASP A 159 -5.89 11.88 -13.50
N GLU A 160 -5.38 12.27 -14.67
CA GLU A 160 -4.89 13.61 -14.97
C GLU A 160 -5.94 14.37 -15.78
N GLN A 161 -6.53 15.38 -15.17
CA GLN A 161 -7.63 16.21 -15.69
C GLN A 161 -7.19 17.68 -15.75
N GLY A 162 -6.60 18.08 -16.87
CA GLY A 162 -6.02 19.41 -16.99
C GLY A 162 -4.88 19.61 -15.99
N GLU A 163 -4.98 20.61 -15.12
CA GLU A 163 -3.99 20.90 -14.08
C GLU A 163 -4.16 20.01 -12.82
N ARG A 164 -5.29 19.32 -12.68
CA ARG A 164 -5.57 18.47 -11.53
C ARG A 164 -5.05 17.06 -11.76
N PHE A 165 -4.50 16.48 -10.70
CA PHE A 165 -4.00 15.12 -10.69
C PHE A 165 -4.60 14.35 -9.51
N PHE A 166 -5.32 13.29 -9.82
CA PHE A 166 -5.95 12.42 -8.83
C PHE A 166 -5.23 11.08 -8.79
N VAL A 167 -5.22 10.46 -7.62
CA VAL A 167 -4.72 9.11 -7.40
C VAL A 167 -5.80 8.23 -6.81
N LYS A 168 -5.79 6.95 -7.19
CA LYS A 168 -6.76 5.98 -6.68
C LYS A 168 -6.15 5.27 -5.47
N ALA A 169 -6.63 5.62 -4.30
CA ALA A 169 -6.24 5.00 -3.02
C ALA A 169 -7.08 3.75 -2.76
N VAL A 170 -6.44 2.69 -2.29
CA VAL A 170 -7.05 1.40 -1.93
C VAL A 170 -6.74 1.10 -0.47
N THR A 171 -7.78 0.95 0.33
CA THR A 171 -7.70 0.58 1.75
C THR A 171 -9.09 0.17 2.27
N PHE A 172 -9.16 -0.50 3.42
CA PHE A 172 -10.41 -0.91 4.07
C PHE A 172 -11.37 -1.71 3.18
N GLY A 173 -10.83 -2.52 2.26
CA GLY A 173 -11.65 -3.30 1.32
C GLY A 173 -12.39 -2.45 0.26
N ALA A 174 -11.96 -1.21 0.07
CA ALA A 174 -12.58 -0.24 -0.83
C ALA A 174 -11.53 0.60 -1.57
N TRP A 175 -11.99 1.54 -2.40
CA TRP A 175 -11.12 2.49 -3.08
C TRP A 175 -11.78 3.88 -3.16
N GLN A 176 -10.93 4.90 -3.28
CA GLN A 176 -11.36 6.28 -3.45
C GLN A 176 -10.37 7.06 -4.32
N TRP A 177 -10.88 7.98 -5.13
CA TRP A 177 -10.04 8.98 -5.82
C TRP A 177 -9.73 10.14 -4.87
N LEU A 178 -8.45 10.43 -4.70
CA LEU A 178 -7.94 11.53 -3.89
C LEU A 178 -7.26 12.56 -4.78
N ASP A 179 -7.46 13.83 -4.48
CA ASP A 179 -6.66 14.91 -5.09
C ASP A 179 -5.21 14.79 -4.58
N PHE A 180 -4.26 14.60 -5.49
CA PHE A 180 -2.87 14.37 -5.14
C PHE A 180 -2.22 15.58 -4.48
N GLY A 181 -2.59 16.80 -4.89
CA GLY A 181 -2.11 18.02 -4.26
C GLY A 181 -2.53 18.10 -2.79
N VAL A 182 -3.76 17.70 -2.50
CA VAL A 182 -4.23 17.56 -1.12
C VAL A 182 -3.44 16.48 -0.40
N LEU A 183 -3.36 15.27 -0.94
CA LEU A 183 -2.67 14.14 -0.32
C LEU A 183 -1.22 14.46 0.05
N TRP A 184 -0.46 15.08 -0.87
CA TRP A 184 0.97 15.31 -0.69
C TRP A 184 1.28 16.51 0.20
N ASN A 185 0.43 17.53 0.20
CA ASN A 185 0.59 18.71 1.04
C ASN A 185 -0.07 18.53 2.41
N THR A 186 0.57 17.79 3.28
CA THR A 186 0.03 17.43 4.60
C THR A 186 -0.12 18.59 5.56
N GLY A 187 0.64 19.68 5.38
CA GLY A 187 0.71 20.80 6.31
C GLY A 187 1.62 20.57 7.53
N PHE A 188 2.37 19.47 7.57
CA PHE A 188 3.30 19.11 8.66
C PHE A 188 4.71 18.92 8.11
N ASP A 189 5.74 19.19 8.95
CA ASP A 189 7.14 18.99 8.61
C ASP A 189 7.48 17.49 8.52
N ARG A 190 7.04 16.71 9.52
CA ARG A 190 7.19 15.27 9.51
C ARG A 190 6.12 14.63 8.64
N LYS A 191 6.53 14.11 7.50
CA LYS A 191 5.66 13.43 6.55
C LYS A 191 6.01 11.93 6.48
N GLY A 192 5.08 11.13 5.96
CA GLY A 192 5.34 9.75 5.59
C GLY A 192 6.06 9.67 4.26
N GLY A 193 5.37 9.26 3.21
CA GLY A 193 5.93 9.13 1.86
C GLY A 193 5.42 7.89 1.14
N LEU A 194 6.17 7.48 0.11
CA LEU A 194 5.85 6.34 -0.74
C LEU A 194 6.92 5.26 -0.62
N VAL A 195 6.57 4.04 -1.01
CA VAL A 195 7.52 2.98 -1.32
C VAL A 195 7.39 2.62 -2.79
N LEU A 196 8.50 2.73 -3.53
CA LEU A 196 8.54 2.45 -4.95
C LEU A 196 9.02 1.01 -5.16
N TYR A 197 8.25 0.22 -5.90
CA TYR A 197 8.61 -1.14 -6.27
C TYR A 197 9.36 -1.16 -7.61
N GLY A 198 10.24 -2.15 -7.76
CA GLY A 198 10.98 -2.40 -8.99
C GLY A 198 11.47 -3.83 -9.07
N ILE A 199 12.21 -4.12 -10.14
CA ILE A 199 12.96 -5.37 -10.30
C ILE A 199 14.44 -5.05 -10.19
N SER A 200 15.15 -5.83 -9.38
CA SER A 200 16.63 -5.80 -9.24
C SER A 200 17.30 -6.55 -10.39
#